data_c5e3f309f6457f6e67a2677aa2061167
#
_entry.id   c5e3f309f6457f6e67a2677aa2061167
#
_cell.length_a   1.000
_cell.length_b   1.000
_cell.length_c   1.000
_cell.angle_alpha   90.00
_cell.angle_beta   90.00
_cell.angle_gamma   90.00
#
_symmetry.space_group_name_H-M   'P 1'
#
loop_
_entity.id
_entity.type
_entity.pdbx_description
1 polymer ?
#
loop_
_entity_poly.entity_id
_entity_poly.type
_entity_poly.pdbx_seq_one_letter_code
_entity_poly.pdbx_strand_id
1 'polypeptide(L)'
;VDFSRLSDGQKSMLYLSLVLTSQSIYHSVRNSEDNSFDIEKLRPPIFALIALEEPENSLSPHYLGRVIEALKQTTQHNDAQAIIATHSPAMLRRVSPEHIRYLRLNGLRTTMIRMICLPDKSDDAHKFVREAIQAFPEIYFSRLVVLGEGDSEEIVLPRILSAKGVPVDSSAITIAPLGGRHVNHFWRLLSQLEIPHITLLDLDVARFGGGWGRIKYANDQLKKFEPEKILPDN
;
A
#
# COMPACT_ATOMS: atom_id res chain seq x y z
N VAL A 1 -2.62 9.19 37.06
CA VAL A 1 -1.71 8.27 36.38
C VAL A 1 -0.38 8.98 36.23
N ASP A 2 0.69 8.35 36.74
CA ASP A 2 2.04 8.92 36.60
C ASP A 2 2.51 8.73 35.15
N PHE A 3 2.67 9.83 34.41
CA PHE A 3 3.06 9.83 32.99
C PHE A 3 4.43 9.18 32.76
N SER A 4 5.30 9.21 33.76
CA SER A 4 6.64 8.59 33.69
C SER A 4 6.58 7.06 33.60
N ARG A 5 5.49 6.45 34.04
CA ARG A 5 5.28 4.99 34.01
C ARG A 5 4.67 4.47 32.74
N LEU A 6 4.25 5.34 31.82
CA LEU A 6 3.68 4.94 30.56
C LEU A 6 4.79 4.46 29.61
N SER A 7 4.54 3.37 28.88
CA SER A 7 5.39 2.98 27.76
C SER A 7 5.30 4.01 26.64
N ASP A 8 6.26 4.01 25.73
CA ASP A 8 6.29 4.96 24.62
C ASP A 8 5.05 4.83 23.72
N GLY A 9 4.56 3.61 23.48
CA GLY A 9 3.29 3.38 22.78
C GLY A 9 2.09 3.96 23.53
N GLN A 10 2.03 3.85 24.86
CA GLN A 10 0.96 4.45 25.64
C GLN A 10 1.03 5.98 25.62
N LYS A 11 2.22 6.57 25.68
CA LYS A 11 2.43 8.01 25.55
C LYS A 11 1.98 8.50 24.18
N SER A 12 2.37 7.81 23.10
CA SER A 12 1.98 8.12 21.72
C SER A 12 0.46 8.06 21.55
N MET A 13 -0.19 7.03 22.09
CA MET A 13 -1.66 6.90 22.04
C MET A 13 -2.36 7.99 22.82
N LEU A 14 -1.86 8.33 24.01
CA LEU A 14 -2.43 9.42 24.82
C LEU A 14 -2.31 10.76 24.08
N TYR A 15 -1.12 11.06 23.56
CA TYR A 15 -0.90 12.29 22.79
C TYR A 15 -1.83 12.39 21.58
N LEU A 16 -1.88 11.32 20.77
CA LEU A 16 -2.77 11.27 19.61
C LEU A 16 -4.23 11.42 19.99
N SER A 17 -4.68 10.76 21.06
CA SER A 17 -6.05 10.88 21.55
C SER A 17 -6.37 12.32 21.93
N LEU A 18 -5.46 13.02 22.61
CA LEU A 18 -5.63 14.43 22.98
C LEU A 18 -5.74 15.32 21.73
N VAL A 19 -4.87 15.12 20.73
CA VAL A 19 -4.91 15.88 19.47
C VAL A 19 -6.23 15.67 18.74
N LEU A 20 -6.67 14.41 18.58
CA LEU A 20 -7.91 14.09 17.88
C LEU A 20 -9.15 14.59 18.63
N THR A 21 -9.16 14.48 19.98
CA THR A 21 -10.25 15.03 20.81
C THR A 21 -10.31 16.55 20.71
N SER A 22 -9.16 17.23 20.75
CA SER A 22 -9.10 18.69 20.56
C SER A 22 -9.66 19.10 19.21
N GLN A 23 -9.31 18.36 18.14
CA GLN A 23 -9.83 18.63 16.80
C GLN A 23 -11.35 18.43 16.72
N SER A 24 -11.88 17.39 17.37
CA SER A 24 -13.34 17.16 17.47
C SER A 24 -14.05 18.32 18.18
N ILE A 25 -13.49 18.79 19.31
CA ILE A 25 -14.03 19.95 20.04
C ILE A 25 -13.99 21.20 19.15
N TYR A 26 -12.89 21.48 18.47
CA TYR A 26 -12.76 22.62 17.57
C TYR A 26 -13.79 22.58 16.45
N HIS A 27 -14.04 21.40 15.87
CA HIS A 27 -15.06 21.20 14.85
C HIS A 27 -16.46 21.53 15.39
N SER A 28 -16.86 20.94 16.53
CA SER A 28 -18.17 21.14 17.15
C SER A 28 -18.42 22.58 17.57
N VAL A 29 -17.43 23.25 18.15
CA VAL A 29 -17.56 24.67 18.57
C VAL A 29 -17.69 25.58 17.34
N ARG A 30 -16.90 25.35 16.29
CA ARG A 30 -16.97 26.16 15.06
C ARG A 30 -18.29 26.02 14.34
N ASN A 31 -18.91 24.84 14.37
CA ASN A 31 -20.21 24.55 13.76
C ASN A 31 -21.38 24.90 14.68
N SER A 32 -21.14 25.48 15.85
CA SER A 32 -22.16 25.82 16.85
C SER A 32 -22.93 24.60 17.36
N GLU A 33 -22.36 23.42 17.30
CA GLU A 33 -22.91 22.17 17.84
C GLU A 33 -22.66 22.05 19.33
N ASP A 34 -21.60 22.67 19.84
CA ASP A 34 -21.24 22.74 21.25
C ASP A 34 -21.05 24.20 21.70
N ASN A 35 -21.89 24.66 22.57
CA ASN A 35 -21.87 26.01 23.16
C ASN A 35 -21.18 26.06 24.53
N SER A 36 -20.57 24.97 24.98
CA SER A 36 -19.87 24.89 26.26
C SER A 36 -18.58 25.70 26.29
N PHE A 37 -18.06 26.03 25.13
CA PHE A 37 -16.82 26.76 24.96
C PHE A 37 -17.05 28.11 24.26
N ASP A 38 -16.37 29.13 24.75
CA ASP A 38 -16.34 30.45 24.14
C ASP A 38 -15.42 30.43 22.88
N ILE A 39 -15.99 30.58 21.69
CA ILE A 39 -15.28 30.52 20.42
C ILE A 39 -14.22 31.60 20.30
N GLU A 40 -14.45 32.81 20.88
CA GLU A 40 -13.50 33.91 20.83
C GLU A 40 -12.26 33.63 21.68
N LYS A 41 -12.44 32.91 22.79
CA LYS A 41 -11.35 32.49 23.67
C LYS A 41 -10.63 31.25 23.15
N LEU A 42 -11.37 30.27 22.65
CA LEU A 42 -10.84 29.01 22.17
C LEU A 42 -10.06 29.19 20.83
N ARG A 43 -10.55 30.09 19.97
CA ARG A 43 -9.95 30.41 18.63
C ARG A 43 -9.61 29.14 17.84
N PRO A 44 -10.60 28.29 17.53
CA PRO A 44 -10.34 27.03 16.83
C PRO A 44 -9.68 27.28 15.47
N PRO A 45 -8.68 26.48 15.07
CA PRO A 45 -8.04 26.60 13.76
C PRO A 45 -9.06 26.34 12.66
N ILE A 46 -8.92 27.03 11.53
CA ILE A 46 -9.77 26.82 10.35
C ILE A 46 -9.49 25.46 9.72
N PHE A 47 -8.24 25.04 9.76
CA PHE A 47 -7.77 23.79 9.17
C PHE A 47 -6.66 23.15 10.03
N ALA A 48 -6.71 21.84 10.19
CA ALA A 48 -5.69 21.06 10.89
C ALA A 48 -5.01 20.07 9.96
N LEU A 49 -3.67 20.07 9.96
CA LEU A 49 -2.86 19.05 9.29
C LEU A 49 -2.25 18.14 10.36
N ILE A 50 -2.65 16.88 10.36
CA ILE A 50 -2.18 15.86 11.29
C ILE A 50 -1.13 15.01 10.58
N ALA A 51 0.14 15.17 10.94
CA ALA A 51 1.24 14.40 10.35
C ALA A 51 1.73 13.35 11.35
N LEU A 52 1.77 12.09 10.93
CA LEU A 52 2.29 10.95 11.70
C LEU A 52 3.45 10.32 10.94
N GLU A 53 4.56 10.12 11.63
CA GLU A 53 5.73 9.43 11.11
C GLU A 53 5.89 8.10 11.84
N GLU A 54 5.93 7.01 11.06
CA GLU A 54 6.16 5.63 11.52
C GLU A 54 5.38 5.24 12.79
N PRO A 55 4.06 5.40 12.82
CA PRO A 55 3.28 5.11 14.02
C PRO A 55 3.37 3.64 14.46
N GLU A 56 3.80 2.75 13.57
CA GLU A 56 4.04 1.34 13.83
C GLU A 56 5.20 1.08 14.80
N ASN A 57 6.18 1.97 14.92
CA ASN A 57 7.37 1.74 15.76
C ASN A 57 7.03 1.65 17.25
N SER A 58 5.94 2.27 17.66
CA SER A 58 5.55 2.31 19.08
C SER A 58 4.21 1.63 19.36
N LEU A 59 3.50 1.17 18.36
CA LEU A 59 2.14 0.65 18.48
C LEU A 59 2.00 -0.78 17.97
N SER A 60 1.25 -1.62 18.70
CA SER A 60 0.92 -2.94 18.19
C SER A 60 -0.01 -2.86 16.96
N PRO A 61 -0.02 -3.87 16.08
CA PRO A 61 -0.83 -3.87 14.86
C PRO A 61 -2.33 -3.61 15.08
N HIS A 62 -2.88 -4.01 16.23
CA HIS A 62 -4.28 -3.76 16.56
C HIS A 62 -4.56 -2.28 16.86
N TYR A 63 -3.63 -1.59 17.51
CA TYR A 63 -3.75 -0.17 17.78
C TYR A 63 -3.61 0.67 16.51
N LEU A 64 -2.78 0.24 15.56
CA LEU A 64 -2.66 0.92 14.25
C LEU A 64 -4.01 0.99 13.53
N GLY A 65 -4.81 -0.08 13.58
CA GLY A 65 -6.17 -0.07 13.00
C GLY A 65 -7.06 1.00 13.64
N ARG A 66 -7.00 1.14 14.96
CA ARG A 66 -7.78 2.16 15.69
C ARG A 66 -7.33 3.58 15.37
N VAL A 67 -6.02 3.79 15.25
CA VAL A 67 -5.45 5.09 14.86
C VAL A 67 -5.94 5.51 13.48
N ILE A 68 -5.87 4.60 12.50
CA ILE A 68 -6.34 4.88 11.13
C ILE A 68 -7.83 5.20 11.12
N GLU A 69 -8.64 4.44 11.86
CA GLU A 69 -10.07 4.68 11.93
C GLU A 69 -10.39 6.04 12.58
N ALA A 70 -9.74 6.38 13.68
CA ALA A 70 -9.90 7.67 14.33
C ALA A 70 -9.48 8.84 13.42
N LEU A 71 -8.36 8.69 12.68
CA LEU A 71 -7.93 9.67 11.68
C LEU A 71 -8.95 9.82 10.55
N LYS A 72 -9.50 8.72 10.04
CA LYS A 72 -10.55 8.76 9.01
C LYS A 72 -11.77 9.52 9.49
N GLN A 73 -12.23 9.26 10.71
CA GLN A 73 -13.37 9.97 11.32
C GLN A 73 -13.07 11.47 11.44
N THR A 74 -11.91 11.84 11.97
CA THR A 74 -11.52 13.25 12.13
C THR A 74 -11.40 13.97 10.78
N THR A 75 -10.98 13.27 9.73
CA THR A 75 -10.79 13.87 8.39
C THR A 75 -12.00 13.75 7.47
N GLN A 76 -13.16 13.28 7.96
CA GLN A 76 -14.41 13.26 7.18
C GLN A 76 -14.92 14.67 6.85
N HIS A 77 -14.59 15.62 7.69
CA HIS A 77 -14.91 17.01 7.48
C HIS A 77 -13.77 17.72 6.74
N ASN A 78 -14.08 18.76 5.98
CA ASN A 78 -13.10 19.49 5.16
C ASN A 78 -12.17 20.41 5.99
N ASP A 79 -12.14 20.26 7.29
CA ASP A 79 -11.36 21.08 8.23
C ASP A 79 -10.13 20.37 8.80
N ALA A 80 -9.88 19.12 8.38
CA ALA A 80 -8.69 18.38 8.77
C ALA A 80 -8.18 17.47 7.64
N GLN A 81 -6.88 17.28 7.59
CA GLN A 81 -6.21 16.30 6.73
C GLN A 81 -5.18 15.52 7.55
N ALA A 82 -5.07 14.21 7.27
CA ALA A 82 -4.04 13.37 7.86
C ALA A 82 -3.02 12.94 6.79
N ILE A 83 -1.74 12.97 7.15
CA ILE A 83 -0.63 12.43 6.38
C ILE A 83 0.10 11.42 7.25
N ILE A 84 0.32 10.22 6.74
CA ILE A 84 1.04 9.17 7.44
C ILE A 84 2.24 8.76 6.58
N ALA A 85 3.45 8.93 7.12
CA ALA A 85 4.65 8.35 6.55
C ALA A 85 4.91 6.99 7.22
N THR A 86 5.05 5.93 6.42
CA THR A 86 5.23 4.57 6.93
C THR A 86 6.02 3.71 5.96
N HIS A 87 6.76 2.74 6.49
CA HIS A 87 7.36 1.65 5.74
C HIS A 87 6.72 0.28 6.10
N SER A 88 5.60 0.29 6.83
CA SER A 88 4.94 -0.94 7.29
C SER A 88 3.89 -1.45 6.31
N PRO A 89 4.04 -2.68 5.79
CA PRO A 89 3.00 -3.34 5.00
C PRO A 89 1.66 -3.44 5.74
N ALA A 90 1.69 -3.56 7.07
CA ALA A 90 0.48 -3.64 7.88
C ALA A 90 -0.37 -2.36 7.84
N MET A 91 0.25 -1.20 7.64
CA MET A 91 -0.45 0.08 7.46
C MET A 91 -1.16 0.13 6.11
N LEU A 92 -0.49 -0.31 5.04
CA LEU A 92 -1.02 -0.25 3.68
C LEU A 92 -2.29 -1.08 3.50
N ARG A 93 -2.42 -2.22 4.18
CA ARG A 93 -3.65 -3.04 4.15
C ARG A 93 -4.89 -2.33 4.69
N ARG A 94 -4.73 -1.25 5.46
CA ARG A 94 -5.81 -0.53 6.15
C ARG A 94 -6.24 0.75 5.46
N VAL A 95 -5.51 1.13 4.42
CA VAL A 95 -5.74 2.38 3.68
C VAL A 95 -6.19 2.03 2.26
N SER A 96 -7.12 2.80 1.72
CA SER A 96 -7.53 2.64 0.32
C SER A 96 -6.36 3.00 -0.60
N PRO A 97 -6.12 2.20 -1.67
CA PRO A 97 -4.98 2.39 -2.57
C PRO A 97 -4.87 3.80 -3.16
N GLU A 98 -5.99 4.45 -3.40
CA GLU A 98 -6.06 5.80 -3.97
C GLU A 98 -5.42 6.86 -3.06
N HIS A 99 -5.35 6.58 -1.75
CA HIS A 99 -4.73 7.47 -0.77
C HIS A 99 -3.22 7.22 -0.62
N ILE A 100 -2.69 6.15 -1.23
CA ILE A 100 -1.27 5.83 -1.15
C ILE A 100 -0.48 6.75 -2.09
N ARG A 101 0.60 7.31 -1.56
CA ARG A 101 1.61 8.04 -2.31
C ARG A 101 2.91 7.29 -2.16
N TYR A 102 3.32 6.61 -3.23
CA TYR A 102 4.53 5.81 -3.25
C TYR A 102 5.72 6.68 -3.57
N LEU A 103 6.69 6.73 -2.66
CA LEU A 103 7.90 7.52 -2.79
C LEU A 103 9.07 6.58 -3.11
N ARG A 104 9.79 6.88 -4.19
CA ARG A 104 10.96 6.10 -4.60
C ARG A 104 12.07 7.03 -5.09
N LEU A 105 13.31 6.64 -4.82
CA LEU A 105 14.47 7.29 -5.42
C LEU A 105 14.69 6.74 -6.83
N ASN A 106 14.84 7.64 -7.80
CA ASN A 106 15.28 7.28 -9.15
C ASN A 106 16.81 7.10 -9.22
N GLY A 107 17.33 6.73 -10.40
CA GLY A 107 18.76 6.56 -10.62
C GLY A 107 19.61 7.83 -10.39
N LEU A 108 18.99 9.01 -10.44
CA LEU A 108 19.61 10.30 -10.14
C LEU A 108 19.47 10.70 -8.65
N ARG A 109 18.99 9.78 -7.81
CA ARG A 109 18.72 10.01 -6.37
C ARG A 109 17.71 11.12 -6.11
N THR A 110 16.82 11.40 -7.04
CA THR A 110 15.69 12.32 -6.87
C THR A 110 14.46 11.51 -6.42
N THR A 111 13.72 12.03 -5.45
CA THR A 111 12.48 11.39 -4.99
C THR A 111 11.39 11.55 -6.04
N MET A 112 10.86 10.44 -6.50
CA MET A 112 9.70 10.36 -7.39
C MET A 112 8.49 9.98 -6.56
N ILE A 113 7.36 10.66 -6.82
CA ILE A 113 6.08 10.35 -6.20
C ILE A 113 5.20 9.66 -7.25
N ARG A 114 4.68 8.48 -6.92
CA ARG A 114 3.75 7.74 -7.76
C ARG A 114 2.42 7.55 -7.03
N MET A 115 1.34 7.57 -7.79
CA MET A 115 -0.01 7.33 -7.30
C MET A 115 -0.54 6.03 -7.93
N ILE A 116 -1.37 5.32 -7.19
CA ILE A 116 -2.07 4.16 -7.71
C ILE A 116 -3.34 4.65 -8.40
N CYS A 117 -3.39 4.47 -9.72
CA CYS A 117 -4.58 4.76 -10.50
C CYS A 117 -5.38 3.46 -10.65
N LEU A 118 -6.50 3.37 -9.94
CA LEU A 118 -7.43 2.26 -10.12
C LEU A 118 -8.24 2.46 -11.40
N PRO A 119 -8.63 1.38 -12.10
CA PRO A 119 -9.63 1.43 -13.15
C PRO A 119 -10.97 1.98 -12.64
N ASP A 120 -11.90 2.30 -13.53
CA ASP A 120 -13.24 2.75 -13.16
C ASP A 120 -13.93 1.73 -12.24
N LYS A 121 -14.71 2.22 -11.27
CA LYS A 121 -15.39 1.37 -10.28
C LYS A 121 -16.36 0.35 -10.88
N SER A 122 -16.82 0.58 -12.10
CA SER A 122 -17.68 -0.33 -12.89
C SER A 122 -16.92 -1.46 -13.56
N ASP A 123 -15.58 -1.42 -13.57
CA ASP A 123 -14.73 -2.44 -14.17
C ASP A 123 -14.35 -3.49 -13.12
N ASP A 124 -14.52 -4.77 -13.46
CA ASP A 124 -14.03 -5.88 -12.63
C ASP A 124 -12.53 -5.74 -12.29
N ALA A 125 -11.76 -5.14 -13.18
CA ALA A 125 -10.37 -4.80 -12.97
C ALA A 125 -10.14 -3.94 -11.72
N HIS A 126 -11.07 -3.05 -11.36
CA HIS A 126 -10.97 -2.24 -10.14
C HIS A 126 -10.87 -3.11 -8.89
N LYS A 127 -11.76 -4.10 -8.77
CA LYS A 127 -11.78 -5.05 -7.65
C LYS A 127 -10.48 -5.85 -7.57
N PHE A 128 -10.05 -6.41 -8.70
CA PHE A 128 -8.86 -7.26 -8.75
C PHE A 128 -7.56 -6.49 -8.44
N VAL A 129 -7.41 -5.27 -8.98
CA VAL A 129 -6.24 -4.43 -8.65
C VAL A 129 -6.22 -4.09 -7.17
N ARG A 130 -7.36 -3.74 -6.59
CA ARG A 130 -7.48 -3.45 -5.16
C ARG A 130 -7.14 -4.66 -4.29
N GLU A 131 -7.65 -5.84 -4.64
CA GLU A 131 -7.35 -7.08 -3.94
C GLU A 131 -5.86 -7.45 -4.05
N ALA A 132 -5.25 -7.28 -5.22
CA ALA A 132 -3.82 -7.52 -5.42
C ALA A 132 -2.95 -6.64 -4.52
N ILE A 133 -3.29 -5.35 -4.42
CA ILE A 133 -2.61 -4.38 -3.57
C ILE A 133 -2.69 -4.78 -2.09
N GLN A 134 -3.84 -5.27 -1.65
CA GLN A 134 -4.07 -5.64 -0.25
C GLN A 134 -3.51 -7.03 0.10
N ALA A 135 -3.39 -7.93 -0.88
CA ALA A 135 -2.89 -9.29 -0.64
C ALA A 135 -1.38 -9.29 -0.34
N PHE A 136 -0.60 -8.53 -1.10
CA PHE A 136 0.87 -8.53 -1.03
C PHE A 136 1.44 -7.13 -0.84
N PRO A 137 1.17 -6.44 0.28
CA PRO A 137 1.65 -5.08 0.48
C PRO A 137 3.18 -4.97 0.61
N GLU A 138 3.87 -6.09 0.83
CA GLU A 138 5.33 -6.17 0.85
C GLU A 138 5.96 -5.78 -0.49
N ILE A 139 5.25 -5.95 -1.61
CA ILE A 139 5.75 -5.61 -2.95
C ILE A 139 6.12 -4.13 -3.09
N TYR A 140 5.48 -3.25 -2.32
CA TYR A 140 5.79 -1.81 -2.36
C TYR A 140 7.20 -1.49 -1.86
N PHE A 141 7.76 -2.33 -1.00
CA PHE A 141 9.08 -2.11 -0.40
C PHE A 141 10.17 -2.93 -1.07
N SER A 142 9.81 -3.68 -2.12
CA SER A 142 10.73 -4.58 -2.80
C SER A 142 11.60 -3.86 -3.83
N ARG A 143 12.83 -4.32 -3.97
CA ARG A 143 13.70 -3.94 -5.09
C ARG A 143 13.35 -4.69 -6.37
N LEU A 144 12.87 -5.92 -6.22
CA LEU A 144 12.40 -6.78 -7.29
C LEU A 144 11.23 -7.61 -6.79
N VAL A 145 10.18 -7.69 -7.59
CA VAL A 145 9.04 -8.58 -7.35
C VAL A 145 9.10 -9.75 -8.33
N VAL A 146 9.00 -10.96 -7.81
CA VAL A 146 8.83 -12.17 -8.61
C VAL A 146 7.40 -12.65 -8.47
N LEU A 147 6.63 -12.56 -9.53
CA LEU A 147 5.26 -13.05 -9.59
C LEU A 147 5.31 -14.53 -9.98
N GLY A 148 4.87 -15.41 -9.10
CA GLY A 148 4.74 -16.85 -9.34
C GLY A 148 3.29 -17.24 -9.63
N GLU A 149 3.06 -18.36 -10.28
CA GLU A 149 1.69 -18.82 -10.54
C GLU A 149 1.01 -19.40 -9.29
N GLY A 150 1.77 -20.05 -8.41
CA GLY A 150 1.26 -20.70 -7.22
C GLY A 150 2.22 -20.66 -6.03
N ASP A 151 1.82 -21.34 -4.95
CA ASP A 151 2.56 -21.38 -3.68
C ASP A 151 3.89 -22.17 -3.81
N SER A 152 4.04 -22.99 -4.84
CA SER A 152 5.29 -23.70 -5.13
C SER A 152 6.46 -22.76 -5.37
N GLU A 153 6.23 -21.67 -6.09
CA GLU A 153 7.25 -20.66 -6.36
C GLU A 153 7.68 -19.94 -5.07
N GLU A 154 6.75 -19.65 -4.18
CA GLU A 154 7.03 -19.03 -2.89
C GLU A 154 7.91 -19.91 -1.98
N ILE A 155 7.76 -21.23 -2.08
CA ILE A 155 8.54 -22.20 -1.28
C ILE A 155 9.89 -22.50 -1.93
N VAL A 156 9.93 -22.67 -3.24
CA VAL A 156 11.10 -23.20 -3.96
C VAL A 156 12.07 -22.08 -4.36
N LEU A 157 11.57 -20.96 -4.87
CA LEU A 157 12.44 -19.89 -5.38
C LEU A 157 13.39 -19.30 -4.32
N PRO A 158 12.99 -19.05 -3.07
CA PRO A 158 13.92 -18.55 -2.05
C PRO A 158 15.12 -19.48 -1.85
N ARG A 159 14.89 -20.79 -1.90
CA ARG A 159 15.94 -21.80 -1.74
C ARG A 159 16.90 -21.81 -2.92
N ILE A 160 16.36 -21.74 -4.15
CA ILE A 160 17.16 -21.70 -5.38
C ILE A 160 17.98 -20.41 -5.41
N LEU A 161 17.36 -19.26 -5.16
CA LEU A 161 18.04 -17.97 -5.16
C LEU A 161 19.14 -17.92 -4.09
N SER A 162 18.87 -18.41 -2.90
CA SER A 162 19.87 -18.50 -1.84
C SER A 162 21.05 -19.38 -2.22
N ALA A 163 20.80 -20.54 -2.84
CA ALA A 163 21.84 -21.45 -3.33
C ALA A 163 22.69 -20.79 -4.47
N LYS A 164 22.14 -19.81 -5.17
CA LYS A 164 22.84 -19.00 -6.18
C LYS A 164 23.52 -17.75 -5.61
N GLY A 165 23.53 -17.58 -4.28
CA GLY A 165 24.14 -16.42 -3.63
C GLY A 165 23.27 -15.15 -3.62
N VAL A 166 21.99 -15.27 -3.89
CA VAL A 166 21.01 -14.16 -3.89
C VAL A 166 19.88 -14.44 -2.90
N PRO A 167 20.13 -14.35 -1.58
CA PRO A 167 19.07 -14.54 -0.59
C PRO A 167 17.98 -13.49 -0.74
N VAL A 168 16.71 -13.88 -0.70
CA VAL A 168 15.56 -13.00 -0.98
C VAL A 168 15.48 -11.82 -0.02
N ASP A 169 15.65 -12.06 1.29
CA ASP A 169 15.52 -11.01 2.32
C ASP A 169 16.61 -9.93 2.17
N SER A 170 17.87 -10.34 2.13
CA SER A 170 18.98 -9.38 2.01
C SER A 170 19.03 -8.68 0.67
N SER A 171 18.39 -9.25 -0.36
CA SER A 171 18.28 -8.68 -1.70
C SER A 171 17.01 -7.83 -1.88
N ALA A 172 16.14 -7.79 -0.87
CA ALA A 172 14.82 -7.15 -0.91
C ALA A 172 13.99 -7.63 -2.12
N ILE A 173 13.93 -8.95 -2.30
CA ILE A 173 13.12 -9.61 -3.33
C ILE A 173 11.85 -10.14 -2.67
N THR A 174 10.70 -9.84 -3.23
CA THR A 174 9.43 -10.44 -2.80
C THR A 174 8.93 -11.39 -3.87
N ILE A 175 8.56 -12.60 -3.44
CA ILE A 175 7.91 -13.59 -4.30
C ILE A 175 6.42 -13.57 -3.94
N ALA A 176 5.58 -13.24 -4.92
CA ALA A 176 4.15 -13.13 -4.75
C ALA A 176 3.42 -14.19 -5.59
N PRO A 177 2.82 -15.22 -4.95
CA PRO A 177 2.05 -16.23 -5.66
C PRO A 177 0.71 -15.64 -6.13
N LEU A 178 0.45 -15.72 -7.42
CA LEU A 178 -0.75 -15.16 -8.04
C LEU A 178 -2.00 -16.02 -7.80
N GLY A 179 -1.82 -17.31 -7.51
CA GLY A 179 -2.92 -18.26 -7.26
C GLY A 179 -3.84 -18.43 -8.47
N GLY A 180 -3.30 -18.44 -9.69
CA GLY A 180 -4.07 -18.51 -10.94
C GLY A 180 -4.85 -17.22 -11.26
N ARG A 181 -4.61 -16.13 -10.53
CA ARG A 181 -5.31 -14.84 -10.70
C ARG A 181 -4.68 -14.02 -11.82
N HIS A 182 -5.43 -13.07 -12.27
CA HIS A 182 -5.15 -12.16 -13.37
C HIS A 182 -3.81 -11.41 -13.22
N VAL A 183 -2.74 -11.99 -13.73
CA VAL A 183 -1.38 -11.44 -13.79
C VAL A 183 -1.35 -9.98 -14.27
N ASN A 184 -2.20 -9.65 -15.25
CA ASN A 184 -2.29 -8.34 -15.85
C ASN A 184 -2.58 -7.21 -14.84
N HIS A 185 -3.26 -7.50 -13.72
CA HIS A 185 -3.54 -6.48 -12.70
C HIS A 185 -2.29 -6.14 -11.89
N PHE A 186 -1.46 -7.16 -11.60
CA PHE A 186 -0.15 -6.94 -10.96
C PHE A 186 0.80 -6.20 -11.90
N TRP A 187 0.84 -6.54 -13.19
CA TRP A 187 1.65 -5.83 -14.17
C TRP A 187 1.26 -4.36 -14.25
N ARG A 188 -0.04 -4.06 -14.32
CA ARG A 188 -0.54 -2.68 -14.29
C ARG A 188 -0.05 -1.93 -13.05
N LEU A 189 -0.20 -2.52 -11.86
CA LEU A 189 0.22 -1.91 -10.61
C LEU A 189 1.73 -1.68 -10.56
N LEU A 190 2.51 -2.73 -10.82
CA LEU A 190 3.97 -2.67 -10.70
C LEU A 190 4.58 -1.71 -11.75
N SER A 191 4.04 -1.69 -12.97
CA SER A 191 4.47 -0.75 -14.01
C SER A 191 4.12 0.70 -13.66
N GLN A 192 2.92 0.99 -13.12
CA GLN A 192 2.54 2.34 -12.67
C GLN A 192 3.47 2.85 -11.56
N LEU A 193 3.89 1.97 -10.67
CA LEU A 193 4.78 2.30 -9.56
C LEU A 193 6.27 2.23 -9.93
N GLU A 194 6.58 1.81 -11.17
CA GLU A 194 7.95 1.56 -11.65
C GLU A 194 8.71 0.56 -10.76
N ILE A 195 8.02 -0.43 -10.21
CA ILE A 195 8.62 -1.50 -9.42
C ILE A 195 9.13 -2.58 -10.37
N PRO A 196 10.44 -2.89 -10.38
CA PRO A 196 10.99 -3.96 -11.21
C PRO A 196 10.32 -5.30 -10.87
N HIS A 197 9.92 -6.04 -11.89
CA HIS A 197 9.25 -7.31 -11.67
C HIS A 197 9.58 -8.32 -12.77
N ILE A 198 9.48 -9.59 -12.39
CA ILE A 198 9.61 -10.75 -13.26
C ILE A 198 8.40 -11.63 -13.02
N THR A 199 7.88 -12.25 -14.06
CA THR A 199 6.73 -13.16 -13.93
C THR A 199 7.11 -14.55 -14.42
N LEU A 200 6.81 -15.55 -13.62
CA LEU A 200 6.94 -16.96 -13.95
C LEU A 200 5.54 -17.55 -14.12
N LEU A 201 5.24 -18.05 -15.29
CA LEU A 201 3.96 -18.69 -15.61
C LEU A 201 4.21 -20.08 -16.14
N ASP A 202 3.37 -21.03 -15.72
CA ASP A 202 3.38 -22.37 -16.25
C ASP A 202 2.91 -22.38 -17.72
N LEU A 203 3.60 -23.14 -18.56
CA LEU A 203 3.25 -23.22 -19.97
C LEU A 203 1.98 -24.07 -20.22
N ASP A 204 1.64 -24.97 -19.31
CA ASP A 204 0.42 -25.82 -19.33
C ASP A 204 0.16 -26.50 -20.69
N VAL A 205 1.18 -27.03 -21.33
CA VAL A 205 1.11 -27.54 -22.72
C VAL A 205 -0.02 -28.55 -22.94
N ALA A 206 -0.38 -29.32 -21.91
CA ALA A 206 -1.42 -30.37 -21.98
C ALA A 206 -2.83 -29.87 -21.63
N ARG A 207 -3.02 -28.58 -21.32
CA ARG A 207 -4.31 -28.01 -20.91
C ARG A 207 -4.91 -27.13 -22.02
N PHE A 208 -6.26 -27.02 -22.00
CA PHE A 208 -6.95 -26.10 -22.90
C PHE A 208 -6.48 -24.65 -22.66
N GLY A 209 -6.06 -23.99 -23.72
CA GLY A 209 -5.49 -22.63 -23.63
C GLY A 209 -4.03 -22.57 -23.19
N GLY A 210 -3.37 -23.72 -22.96
CA GLY A 210 -1.95 -23.82 -22.65
C GLY A 210 -1.04 -23.72 -23.90
N GLY A 211 0.26 -23.89 -23.68
CA GLY A 211 1.27 -23.82 -24.75
C GLY A 211 1.30 -22.42 -25.41
N TRP A 212 1.16 -22.40 -26.71
CA TRP A 212 1.14 -21.15 -27.50
C TRP A 212 0.00 -20.21 -27.10
N GLY A 213 -1.15 -20.73 -26.68
CA GLY A 213 -2.25 -19.92 -26.16
C GLY A 213 -1.85 -19.09 -24.94
N ARG A 214 -1.06 -19.69 -24.03
CA ARG A 214 -0.52 -19.00 -22.85
C ARG A 214 0.48 -17.91 -23.21
N ILE A 215 1.40 -18.24 -24.12
CA ILE A 215 2.38 -17.27 -24.63
C ILE A 215 1.69 -16.09 -25.30
N LYS A 216 0.73 -16.36 -26.18
CA LYS A 216 -0.05 -15.32 -26.86
C LYS A 216 -0.79 -14.44 -25.86
N TYR A 217 -1.47 -15.02 -24.88
CA TYR A 217 -2.14 -14.26 -23.82
C TYR A 217 -1.16 -13.34 -23.08
N ALA A 218 -0.01 -13.87 -22.63
CA ALA A 218 1.00 -13.07 -21.93
C ALA A 218 1.50 -11.92 -22.80
N ASN A 219 1.80 -12.19 -24.06
CA ASN A 219 2.27 -11.19 -25.03
C ASN A 219 1.21 -10.10 -25.29
N ASP A 220 -0.07 -10.48 -25.45
CA ASP A 220 -1.16 -9.53 -25.63
C ASP A 220 -1.39 -8.64 -24.41
N GLN A 221 -1.16 -9.14 -23.20
CA GLN A 221 -1.19 -8.31 -22.01
C GLN A 221 0.04 -7.39 -21.93
N LEU A 222 1.25 -7.87 -22.23
CA LEU A 222 2.47 -7.05 -22.27
C LEU A 222 2.37 -5.89 -23.26
N LYS A 223 1.72 -6.07 -24.40
CA LYS A 223 1.45 -5.00 -25.39
C LYS A 223 0.76 -3.78 -24.74
N LYS A 224 -0.02 -3.98 -23.69
CA LYS A 224 -0.77 -2.91 -23.01
C LYS A 224 0.09 -2.14 -21.98
N PHE A 225 1.12 -2.76 -21.42
CA PHE A 225 1.89 -2.22 -20.30
C PHE A 225 3.34 -1.92 -20.63
N GLU A 226 3.97 -2.75 -21.47
CA GLU A 226 5.37 -2.66 -21.85
C GLU A 226 5.55 -3.03 -23.33
N PRO A 227 5.10 -2.17 -24.25
CA PRO A 227 5.12 -2.46 -25.69
C PRO A 227 6.54 -2.72 -26.24
N GLU A 228 7.58 -2.25 -25.54
CA GLU A 228 8.98 -2.47 -25.95
C GLU A 228 9.49 -3.90 -25.66
N LYS A 229 8.79 -4.65 -24.81
CA LYS A 229 9.17 -6.03 -24.41
C LYS A 229 8.38 -7.13 -25.13
N ILE A 230 7.70 -6.77 -26.22
CA ILE A 230 6.85 -7.69 -26.99
C ILE A 230 7.73 -8.71 -27.72
N LEU A 231 7.37 -9.99 -27.62
CA LEU A 231 7.95 -11.02 -28.47
C LEU A 231 7.41 -10.84 -29.91
N PRO A 232 8.26 -11.03 -30.94
CA PRO A 232 7.79 -10.95 -32.31
C PRO A 232 6.71 -12.01 -32.56
N ASP A 233 5.67 -11.62 -33.28
CA ASP A 233 4.64 -12.53 -33.76
C ASP A 233 5.28 -13.43 -34.83
N ASN A 234 5.59 -14.70 -34.51
CA ASN A 234 5.99 -15.74 -35.45
C ASN A 234 4.81 -16.58 -35.88
#